data_a38649e79525488a914e11f21d8c1566
#
_entry.id   a38649e79525488a914e11f21d8c1566
#
_cell.length_a   1.000
_cell.length_b   1.000
_cell.length_c   1.000
_cell.angle_alpha   90.00
_cell.angle_beta   90.00
_cell.angle_gamma   90.00
#
_symmetry.space_group_name_H-M   'P 1'
#
loop_
_entity.id
_entity.type
_entity.pdbx_description
1 polymer ?
#
loop_
_entity_poly.entity_id
_entity_poly.type
_entity_poly.pdbx_seq_one_letter_code
_entity_poly.pdbx_strand_id
1 'polypeptide(L)'
;MSPTTRARVLDLLRTAGTLSRVELADRTGLTPATITHAVRDLIGDGLVHEVGRARSNGGSPRRLLELVADARYAVGVQLDRCRTTVVVTDFLGRRLAGTVLPGVGRGEPAATLAALAAEVELLLAEAAVPRGRVLGLGLVTHGPQDRIRGVIRTAQPTPAWQDFPLTATLSALLGLPVLLENDATAAAVGEQWAGDAGTDTFGVLYLASGIGGGVILGGDVYGDDTANVVEVGHIPLDPTWSGVCGCGNTGCTEQLAGPAAVVREAALLPGVRDRLGLTGDGDRLLDDFDALARAARDGDAPVRHVLDRAAAHLGAAAVTLMNLFDLDTVVLAGPGFAVAGPVVLAAARPVVERGALARLLRPVQLRVSADPESVAAIGGALVVLRGSRGSEPSTAAVGAPTSPAVQVGAVWGEGVVPA
;
A
#
# COMPACT_ATOMS: atom_id res chain seq x y z
N MET A 1 -15.40 12.30 -5.55
CA MET A 1 -16.17 12.32 -6.84
C MET A 1 -16.74 10.94 -7.09
N SER A 2 -18.04 10.82 -7.39
CA SER A 2 -18.62 9.52 -7.74
C SER A 2 -17.93 8.95 -8.97
N PRO A 3 -17.52 7.68 -8.98
CA PRO A 3 -16.85 7.06 -10.11
C PRO A 3 -17.77 7.10 -11.34
N THR A 4 -17.18 7.34 -12.52
CA THR A 4 -17.95 7.31 -13.77
C THR A 4 -18.54 5.92 -14.00
N THR A 5 -19.63 5.79 -14.75
CA THR A 5 -20.24 4.50 -15.10
C THR A 5 -19.21 3.53 -15.70
N ARG A 6 -18.31 4.03 -16.55
CA ARG A 6 -17.23 3.22 -17.15
C ARG A 6 -16.28 2.68 -16.09
N ALA A 7 -15.90 3.50 -15.13
CA ALA A 7 -15.02 3.08 -14.01
C ALA A 7 -15.67 1.95 -13.20
N ARG A 8 -16.95 2.09 -12.84
CA ARG A 8 -17.68 1.05 -12.08
C ARG A 8 -17.80 -0.26 -12.86
N VAL A 9 -18.03 -0.20 -14.17
CA VAL A 9 -18.07 -1.41 -15.02
C VAL A 9 -16.71 -2.10 -15.06
N LEU A 10 -15.62 -1.35 -15.23
CA LEU A 10 -14.27 -1.89 -15.23
C LEU A 10 -13.91 -2.54 -13.88
N ASP A 11 -14.29 -1.93 -12.76
CA ASP A 11 -14.06 -2.50 -11.42
C ASP A 11 -14.79 -3.81 -11.20
N LEU A 12 -16.07 -3.85 -11.57
CA LEU A 12 -16.85 -5.07 -11.44
C LEU A 12 -16.31 -6.21 -12.33
N LEU A 13 -15.88 -5.91 -13.56
CA LEU A 13 -15.28 -6.91 -14.43
C LEU A 13 -13.93 -7.40 -13.90
N ARG A 14 -13.17 -6.52 -13.24
CA ARG A 14 -11.89 -6.91 -12.63
C ARG A 14 -12.08 -7.86 -11.46
N THR A 15 -12.98 -7.53 -10.55
CA THR A 15 -13.21 -8.34 -9.33
C THR A 15 -13.95 -9.64 -9.62
N ALA A 16 -14.88 -9.64 -10.56
CA ALA A 16 -15.69 -10.81 -10.86
C ALA A 16 -15.14 -11.69 -12.03
N GLY A 17 -14.12 -11.22 -12.76
CA GLY A 17 -13.59 -11.86 -13.96
C GLY A 17 -14.51 -11.68 -15.17
N THR A 18 -15.66 -12.35 -15.19
CA THR A 18 -16.63 -12.25 -16.29
C THR A 18 -18.01 -11.92 -15.79
N LEU A 19 -18.69 -10.97 -16.45
CA LEU A 19 -20.07 -10.57 -16.15
C LEU A 19 -20.85 -10.32 -17.46
N SER A 20 -22.17 -10.59 -17.43
CA SER A 20 -23.08 -10.15 -18.46
C SER A 20 -23.55 -8.70 -18.22
N ARG A 21 -24.10 -8.03 -19.26
CA ARG A 21 -24.67 -6.69 -19.13
C ARG A 21 -25.81 -6.62 -18.09
N VAL A 22 -26.54 -7.70 -17.91
CA VAL A 22 -27.63 -7.78 -16.92
C VAL A 22 -27.04 -7.77 -15.50
N GLU A 23 -26.03 -8.64 -15.24
CA GLU A 23 -25.36 -8.67 -13.94
C GLU A 23 -24.66 -7.33 -13.62
N LEU A 24 -24.10 -6.66 -14.62
CA LEU A 24 -23.54 -5.33 -14.45
C LEU A 24 -24.63 -4.31 -14.08
N ALA A 25 -25.82 -4.35 -14.71
CA ALA A 25 -26.94 -3.48 -14.37
C ALA A 25 -27.43 -3.75 -12.94
N ASP A 26 -27.62 -5.00 -12.59
CA ASP A 26 -28.06 -5.42 -11.24
C ASP A 26 -27.09 -4.97 -10.14
N ARG A 27 -25.75 -5.18 -10.34
CA ARG A 27 -24.73 -4.81 -9.35
C ARG A 27 -24.48 -3.30 -9.26
N THR A 28 -24.65 -2.56 -10.35
CA THR A 28 -24.46 -1.10 -10.35
C THR A 28 -25.70 -0.30 -9.95
N GLY A 29 -26.88 -0.92 -10.05
CA GLY A 29 -28.18 -0.23 -9.93
C GLY A 29 -28.48 0.71 -11.10
N LEU A 30 -27.73 0.63 -12.21
CA LEU A 30 -27.90 1.46 -13.38
C LEU A 30 -28.83 0.80 -14.40
N THR A 31 -29.45 1.65 -15.27
CA THR A 31 -30.36 1.13 -16.30
C THR A 31 -29.62 0.25 -17.32
N PRO A 32 -30.29 -0.78 -17.91
CA PRO A 32 -29.70 -1.60 -18.97
C PRO A 32 -29.22 -0.77 -20.18
N ALA A 33 -29.87 0.33 -20.51
CA ALA A 33 -29.47 1.24 -21.57
C ALA A 33 -28.12 1.92 -21.25
N THR A 34 -27.95 2.43 -20.02
CA THR A 34 -26.70 3.05 -19.53
C THR A 34 -25.53 2.05 -19.58
N ILE A 35 -25.74 0.82 -19.09
CA ILE A 35 -24.73 -0.22 -19.14
C ILE A 35 -24.38 -0.60 -20.57
N THR A 36 -25.38 -0.74 -21.46
CA THR A 36 -25.14 -1.08 -22.87
C THR A 36 -24.30 -0.02 -23.57
N HIS A 37 -24.53 1.26 -23.27
CA HIS A 37 -23.73 2.36 -23.82
C HIS A 37 -22.29 2.31 -23.31
N ALA A 38 -22.10 2.24 -21.98
CA ALA A 38 -20.79 2.18 -21.37
C ALA A 38 -19.96 0.96 -21.87
N VAL A 39 -20.58 -0.21 -21.97
CA VAL A 39 -19.91 -1.44 -22.47
C VAL A 39 -19.54 -1.30 -23.95
N ARG A 40 -20.40 -0.71 -24.79
CA ARG A 40 -20.08 -0.47 -26.19
C ARG A 40 -18.87 0.42 -26.36
N ASP A 41 -18.79 1.49 -25.57
CA ASP A 41 -17.64 2.41 -25.59
C ASP A 41 -16.36 1.70 -25.13
N LEU A 42 -16.44 0.90 -24.04
CA LEU A 42 -15.30 0.11 -23.55
C LEU A 42 -14.81 -0.94 -24.56
N ILE A 43 -15.71 -1.54 -25.31
CA ILE A 43 -15.35 -2.45 -26.42
C ILE A 43 -14.71 -1.67 -27.57
N GLY A 44 -15.23 -0.50 -27.90
CA GLY A 44 -14.65 0.38 -28.92
C GLY A 44 -13.23 0.83 -28.57
N ASP A 45 -12.96 1.07 -27.30
CA ASP A 45 -11.62 1.42 -26.78
C ASP A 45 -10.67 0.20 -26.63
N GLY A 46 -11.15 -1.01 -26.93
CA GLY A 46 -10.39 -2.26 -26.79
C GLY A 46 -10.09 -2.64 -25.35
N LEU A 47 -10.81 -2.14 -24.35
CA LEU A 47 -10.61 -2.44 -22.94
C LEU A 47 -11.42 -3.66 -22.47
N VAL A 48 -12.52 -3.97 -23.17
CA VAL A 48 -13.44 -5.07 -22.86
C VAL A 48 -13.73 -5.85 -24.14
N HIS A 49 -13.90 -7.14 -24.03
CA HIS A 49 -14.38 -7.98 -25.14
C HIS A 49 -15.48 -8.97 -24.71
N GLU A 50 -16.19 -9.54 -25.68
CA GLU A 50 -17.20 -10.57 -25.45
C GLU A 50 -16.56 -11.95 -25.56
N VAL A 51 -16.66 -12.80 -24.48
CA VAL A 51 -15.91 -14.07 -24.36
C VAL A 51 -16.77 -15.34 -24.37
N GLY A 52 -18.01 -15.28 -24.64
CA GLY A 52 -18.86 -16.47 -24.66
C GLY A 52 -20.29 -16.17 -24.24
N ARG A 53 -21.00 -17.24 -23.84
CA ARG A 53 -22.39 -17.15 -23.43
C ARG A 53 -22.58 -17.83 -22.09
N ALA A 54 -23.26 -17.16 -21.15
CA ALA A 54 -23.66 -17.78 -19.89
C ALA A 54 -24.66 -18.94 -20.16
N ARG A 55 -24.62 -19.98 -19.32
CA ARG A 55 -25.65 -21.00 -19.31
C ARG A 55 -27.02 -20.36 -19.08
N SER A 56 -28.00 -20.69 -19.94
CA SER A 56 -29.35 -20.14 -19.85
C SER A 56 -30.25 -21.13 -19.12
N ASN A 57 -30.97 -20.64 -18.10
CA ASN A 57 -32.05 -21.40 -17.42
C ASN A 57 -33.42 -21.04 -18.04
N GLY A 58 -33.53 -20.97 -19.40
CA GLY A 58 -34.81 -20.72 -20.05
C GLY A 58 -34.95 -19.35 -20.72
N GLY A 59 -33.90 -18.75 -21.28
CA GLY A 59 -33.94 -17.51 -22.06
C GLY A 59 -32.81 -17.45 -23.09
N SER A 60 -32.70 -16.36 -23.87
CA SER A 60 -31.58 -16.18 -24.80
C SER A 60 -30.26 -16.17 -24.03
N PRO A 61 -29.23 -16.95 -24.41
CA PRO A 61 -27.94 -16.99 -23.73
C PRO A 61 -27.30 -15.60 -23.67
N ARG A 62 -26.94 -15.15 -22.46
CA ARG A 62 -26.34 -13.83 -22.23
C ARG A 62 -24.87 -13.85 -22.63
N ARG A 63 -24.42 -12.82 -23.35
CA ARG A 63 -23.00 -12.64 -23.67
C ARG A 63 -22.23 -12.22 -22.44
N LEU A 64 -21.13 -12.89 -22.16
CA LEU A 64 -20.20 -12.56 -21.10
C LEU A 64 -19.17 -11.55 -21.60
N LEU A 65 -18.76 -10.67 -20.72
CA LEU A 65 -17.78 -9.61 -20.95
C LEU A 65 -16.58 -9.86 -20.06
N GLU A 66 -15.39 -9.59 -20.59
CA GLU A 66 -14.12 -9.71 -19.88
C GLU A 66 -13.21 -8.54 -20.24
N LEU A 67 -12.30 -8.18 -19.33
CA LEU A 67 -11.25 -7.19 -19.61
C LEU A 67 -10.20 -7.78 -20.54
N VAL A 68 -9.67 -6.94 -21.43
CA VAL A 68 -8.52 -7.28 -22.28
C VAL A 68 -7.24 -7.03 -21.49
N ALA A 69 -6.57 -8.11 -21.07
CA ALA A 69 -5.44 -8.04 -20.14
C ALA A 69 -4.28 -7.16 -20.65
N ASP A 70 -3.99 -7.24 -21.94
CA ASP A 70 -2.91 -6.50 -22.60
C ASP A 70 -3.34 -5.15 -23.18
N ALA A 71 -4.55 -4.68 -22.89
CA ALA A 71 -5.04 -3.39 -23.37
C ALA A 71 -4.23 -2.21 -22.84
N ARG A 72 -3.87 -2.25 -21.56
CA ARG A 72 -3.12 -1.20 -20.85
C ARG A 72 -2.21 -1.84 -19.81
N TYR A 73 -1.22 -1.06 -19.38
CA TYR A 73 -0.24 -1.46 -18.37
C TYR A 73 -0.02 -0.32 -17.40
N ALA A 74 0.47 -0.64 -16.21
CA ALA A 74 0.93 0.34 -15.24
C ALA A 74 2.20 -0.13 -14.54
N VAL A 75 2.97 0.83 -14.04
CA VAL A 75 4.14 0.57 -13.20
C VAL A 75 3.79 0.94 -11.78
N GLY A 76 4.20 0.12 -10.82
CA GLY A 76 4.13 0.42 -9.41
C GLY A 76 5.53 0.41 -8.80
N VAL A 77 5.83 1.41 -8.00
CA VAL A 77 7.11 1.53 -7.31
C VAL A 77 6.84 1.81 -5.85
N GLN A 78 7.25 0.90 -4.98
CA GLN A 78 7.33 1.16 -3.55
C GLN A 78 8.74 1.62 -3.22
N LEU A 79 8.86 2.86 -2.73
CA LEU A 79 10.10 3.51 -2.40
C LEU A 79 10.26 3.56 -0.87
N ASP A 80 11.14 2.74 -0.32
CA ASP A 80 11.42 2.68 1.12
C ASP A 80 12.93 2.82 1.39
N ARG A 81 13.29 3.15 2.61
CA ARG A 81 14.66 3.32 3.04
C ARG A 81 15.52 2.08 2.77
N CYS A 82 14.97 0.89 3.05
CA CYS A 82 15.70 -0.36 3.04
C CYS A 82 15.63 -1.10 1.70
N ARG A 83 14.47 -1.04 1.03
CA ARG A 83 14.20 -1.75 -0.23
C ARG A 83 13.33 -0.92 -1.14
N THR A 84 13.60 -0.94 -2.44
CA THR A 84 12.74 -0.38 -3.47
C THR A 84 12.19 -1.50 -4.31
N THR A 85 10.87 -1.67 -4.33
CA THR A 85 10.20 -2.71 -5.13
C THR A 85 9.57 -2.07 -6.36
N VAL A 86 9.89 -2.59 -7.54
CA VAL A 86 9.33 -2.15 -8.82
C VAL A 86 8.56 -3.29 -9.44
N VAL A 87 7.35 -3.02 -9.92
CA VAL A 87 6.51 -3.99 -10.63
C VAL A 87 5.92 -3.38 -11.89
N VAL A 88 5.74 -4.23 -12.91
CA VAL A 88 4.96 -3.92 -14.11
C VAL A 88 3.73 -4.82 -14.10
N THR A 89 2.55 -4.24 -14.27
CA THR A 89 1.29 -4.98 -14.27
C THR A 89 0.55 -4.83 -15.60
N ASP A 90 -0.21 -5.87 -15.97
CA ASP A 90 -1.21 -5.81 -17.03
C ASP A 90 -2.46 -5.05 -16.57
N PHE A 91 -3.45 -4.93 -17.47
CA PHE A 91 -4.71 -4.24 -17.17
C PHE A 91 -5.58 -4.98 -16.15
N LEU A 92 -5.31 -6.25 -15.89
CA LEU A 92 -5.93 -7.03 -14.81
C LEU A 92 -5.20 -6.89 -13.47
N GLY A 93 -4.10 -6.13 -13.40
CA GLY A 93 -3.27 -6.00 -12.21
C GLY A 93 -2.36 -7.21 -11.94
N ARG A 94 -2.23 -8.14 -12.90
CA ARG A 94 -1.29 -9.27 -12.78
C ARG A 94 0.12 -8.77 -12.99
N ARG A 95 1.03 -9.15 -12.12
CA ARG A 95 2.44 -8.84 -12.24
C ARG A 95 3.04 -9.56 -13.45
N LEU A 96 3.60 -8.81 -14.39
CA LEU A 96 4.31 -9.30 -15.57
C LEU A 96 5.81 -9.39 -15.33
N ALA A 97 6.37 -8.37 -14.68
CA ALA A 97 7.77 -8.29 -14.29
C ALA A 97 7.90 -7.58 -12.95
N GLY A 98 9.04 -7.69 -12.31
CA GLY A 98 9.34 -6.94 -11.11
C GLY A 98 10.70 -7.27 -10.54
N THR A 99 11.27 -6.29 -9.86
CA THR A 99 12.57 -6.38 -9.20
C THR A 99 12.53 -5.74 -7.84
N VAL A 100 13.45 -6.16 -6.97
CA VAL A 100 13.73 -5.52 -5.69
C VAL A 100 15.14 -4.96 -5.75
N LEU A 101 15.24 -3.66 -5.56
CA LEU A 101 16.48 -2.90 -5.56
C LEU A 101 16.87 -2.52 -4.13
N PRO A 102 18.12 -2.13 -3.87
CA PRO A 102 18.47 -1.44 -2.64
C PRO A 102 17.53 -0.26 -2.40
N GLY A 103 17.21 -0.01 -1.14
CA GLY A 103 16.38 1.12 -0.74
C GLY A 103 17.09 2.46 -1.00
N VAL A 104 16.34 3.53 -0.80
CA VAL A 104 16.87 4.89 -1.06
C VAL A 104 17.93 5.30 -0.06
N GLY A 105 17.97 4.70 1.14
CA GLY A 105 19.00 4.90 2.15
C GLY A 105 19.36 6.36 2.37
N ARG A 106 20.67 6.66 2.26
CA ARG A 106 21.22 8.02 2.29
C ARG A 106 21.43 8.62 0.90
N GLY A 107 20.87 8.01 -0.16
CA GLY A 107 21.01 8.48 -1.53
C GLY A 107 20.37 9.86 -1.76
N GLU A 108 20.99 10.62 -2.65
CA GLU A 108 20.44 11.90 -3.08
C GLU A 108 19.19 11.68 -3.95
N PRO A 109 18.07 12.37 -3.69
CA PRO A 109 16.80 12.14 -4.37
C PRO A 109 16.89 12.15 -5.89
N ALA A 110 17.51 13.16 -6.49
CA ALA A 110 17.59 13.30 -7.94
C ALA A 110 18.36 12.15 -8.61
N ALA A 111 19.48 11.72 -8.03
CA ALA A 111 20.28 10.62 -8.54
C ALA A 111 19.55 9.27 -8.37
N THR A 112 18.90 9.09 -7.24
CA THR A 112 18.10 7.88 -6.94
C THR A 112 16.94 7.74 -7.93
N LEU A 113 16.20 8.83 -8.18
CA LEU A 113 15.07 8.80 -9.11
C LEU A 113 15.53 8.62 -10.57
N ALA A 114 16.71 9.12 -10.94
CA ALA A 114 17.27 8.88 -12.28
C ALA A 114 17.64 7.40 -12.48
N ALA A 115 18.25 6.76 -11.47
CA ALA A 115 18.54 5.33 -11.51
C ALA A 115 17.24 4.49 -11.52
N LEU A 116 16.25 4.87 -10.73
CA LEU A 116 14.94 4.22 -10.72
C LEU A 116 14.24 4.33 -12.09
N ALA A 117 14.28 5.49 -12.73
CA ALA A 117 13.69 5.68 -14.06
C ALA A 117 14.35 4.77 -15.11
N ALA A 118 15.68 4.61 -15.06
CA ALA A 118 16.40 3.69 -15.93
C ALA A 118 15.97 2.23 -15.70
N GLU A 119 15.79 1.82 -14.45
CA GLU A 119 15.33 0.48 -14.10
C GLU A 119 13.90 0.21 -14.57
N VAL A 120 13.00 1.20 -14.46
CA VAL A 120 11.63 1.10 -15.00
C VAL A 120 11.64 0.86 -16.50
N GLU A 121 12.47 1.57 -17.26
CA GLU A 121 12.58 1.35 -18.71
C GLU A 121 13.13 -0.03 -19.05
N LEU A 122 14.11 -0.53 -18.28
CA LEU A 122 14.63 -1.89 -18.45
C LEU A 122 13.54 -2.95 -18.21
N LEU A 123 12.77 -2.82 -17.12
CA LEU A 123 11.68 -3.75 -16.81
C LEU A 123 10.55 -3.72 -17.84
N LEU A 124 10.21 -2.54 -18.37
CA LEU A 124 9.21 -2.44 -19.44
C LEU A 124 9.70 -3.13 -20.73
N ALA A 125 10.97 -3.02 -21.05
CA ALA A 125 11.58 -3.68 -22.20
C ALA A 125 11.63 -5.21 -22.01
N GLU A 126 12.03 -5.67 -20.81
CA GLU A 126 12.11 -7.07 -20.44
C GLU A 126 10.72 -7.76 -20.48
N ALA A 127 9.70 -7.07 -20.00
CA ALA A 127 8.31 -7.51 -20.04
C ALA A 127 7.69 -7.40 -21.45
N ALA A 128 8.43 -6.91 -22.44
CA ALA A 128 7.95 -6.66 -23.82
C ALA A 128 6.67 -5.80 -23.86
N VAL A 129 6.54 -4.85 -22.93
CA VAL A 129 5.37 -3.98 -22.80
C VAL A 129 5.46 -2.83 -23.79
N PRO A 130 4.44 -2.65 -24.66
CA PRO A 130 4.40 -1.51 -25.58
C PRO A 130 4.29 -0.19 -24.80
N ARG A 131 5.31 0.66 -24.91
CA ARG A 131 5.42 1.93 -24.17
C ARG A 131 4.18 2.82 -24.28
N GLY A 132 3.56 2.88 -25.47
CA GLY A 132 2.34 3.65 -25.70
C GLY A 132 1.07 3.10 -25.03
N ARG A 133 1.15 1.93 -24.42
CA ARG A 133 0.04 1.35 -23.62
C ARG A 133 0.25 1.47 -22.12
N VAL A 134 1.38 2.04 -21.65
CA VAL A 134 1.65 2.31 -20.23
C VAL A 134 0.91 3.57 -19.83
N LEU A 135 0.00 3.46 -18.87
CA LEU A 135 -0.84 4.57 -18.41
C LEU A 135 -0.10 5.53 -17.49
N GLY A 136 0.86 5.04 -16.72
CA GLY A 136 1.62 5.83 -15.76
C GLY A 136 2.33 4.97 -14.73
N LEU A 137 2.85 5.65 -13.71
CA LEU A 137 3.54 5.06 -12.57
C LEU A 137 2.87 5.49 -11.26
N GLY A 138 2.56 4.52 -10.39
CA GLY A 138 2.18 4.76 -9.00
C GLY A 138 3.43 4.69 -8.13
N LEU A 139 3.84 5.84 -7.59
CA LEU A 139 4.91 5.96 -6.62
C LEU A 139 4.34 5.83 -5.23
N VAL A 140 4.80 4.84 -4.50
CA VAL A 140 4.31 4.49 -3.18
C VAL A 140 5.41 4.76 -2.16
N THR A 141 5.12 5.56 -1.12
CA THR A 141 6.08 5.91 -0.07
C THR A 141 5.38 5.97 1.29
N HIS A 142 6.18 6.02 2.35
CA HIS A 142 5.65 6.35 3.69
C HIS A 142 5.03 7.76 3.74
N GLY A 143 4.16 7.99 4.72
CA GLY A 143 3.58 9.31 5.03
C GLY A 143 4.38 10.11 6.06
N PRO A 144 3.92 11.33 6.41
CA PRO A 144 2.88 12.11 5.75
C PRO A 144 3.30 12.62 4.36
N GLN A 145 2.32 12.70 3.46
CA GLN A 145 2.52 13.10 2.06
C GLN A 145 1.61 14.29 1.69
N ASP A 146 2.04 15.03 0.67
CA ASP A 146 1.18 15.95 -0.08
C ASP A 146 1.04 15.40 -1.51
N ARG A 147 -0.06 14.70 -1.78
CA ARG A 147 -0.33 14.03 -3.07
C ARG A 147 -0.49 15.03 -4.21
N ILE A 148 -1.02 16.23 -3.91
CA ILE A 148 -1.24 17.27 -4.93
C ILE A 148 0.11 17.84 -5.37
N ARG A 149 1.00 18.11 -4.43
CA ARG A 149 2.36 18.60 -4.73
C ARG A 149 3.32 17.48 -5.12
N GLY A 150 2.97 16.23 -4.84
CA GLY A 150 3.80 15.05 -5.13
C GLY A 150 5.08 15.00 -4.29
N VAL A 151 4.98 15.29 -2.98
CA VAL A 151 6.12 15.39 -2.06
C VAL A 151 5.87 14.64 -0.75
N ILE A 152 6.95 14.18 -0.09
CA ILE A 152 6.95 13.69 1.29
C ILE A 152 7.17 14.89 2.21
N ARG A 153 6.46 14.93 3.35
CA ARG A 153 6.52 16.04 4.31
C ARG A 153 7.46 15.80 5.50
N THR A 154 8.05 14.61 5.59
CA THR A 154 9.01 14.24 6.64
C THR A 154 10.45 14.31 6.15
N ALA A 155 11.39 14.49 7.06
CA ALA A 155 12.83 14.42 6.81
C ALA A 155 13.36 12.97 6.76
N GLN A 156 12.56 12.05 6.26
CA GLN A 156 12.89 10.63 6.12
C GLN A 156 13.02 10.26 4.64
N PRO A 157 13.96 9.40 4.26
CA PRO A 157 15.04 8.81 5.08
C PRO A 157 16.14 9.83 5.46
N THR A 158 16.25 10.94 4.74
CA THR A 158 17.13 12.08 5.06
C THR A 158 16.42 13.41 4.80
N PRO A 159 16.92 14.55 5.34
CA PRO A 159 16.32 15.86 5.09
C PRO A 159 16.22 16.25 3.61
N ALA A 160 17.08 15.70 2.74
CA ALA A 160 17.06 15.98 1.30
C ALA A 160 15.77 15.49 0.60
N TRP A 161 15.08 14.52 1.18
CA TRP A 161 13.81 13.98 0.65
C TRP A 161 12.59 14.80 1.02
N GLN A 162 12.70 15.61 2.10
CA GLN A 162 11.59 16.44 2.54
C GLN A 162 11.28 17.50 1.48
N ASP A 163 10.01 17.59 1.08
CA ASP A 163 9.50 18.52 0.07
C ASP A 163 10.17 18.43 -1.30
N PHE A 164 10.95 17.37 -1.57
CA PHE A 164 11.50 17.12 -2.90
C PHE A 164 10.38 16.77 -3.88
N PRO A 165 10.35 17.33 -5.12
CA PRO A 165 9.26 17.16 -6.08
C PRO A 165 9.32 15.78 -6.76
N LEU A 166 8.98 14.72 -6.04
CA LEU A 166 9.12 13.32 -6.46
C LEU A 166 8.37 13.01 -7.76
N THR A 167 7.07 13.32 -7.78
CA THR A 167 6.22 12.99 -8.93
C THR A 167 6.60 13.79 -10.16
N ALA A 168 6.88 15.09 -10.00
CA ALA A 168 7.30 15.94 -11.11
C ALA A 168 8.64 15.48 -11.71
N THR A 169 9.61 15.13 -10.87
CA THR A 169 10.92 14.64 -11.30
C THR A 169 10.81 13.32 -12.06
N LEU A 170 10.11 12.32 -11.50
CA LEU A 170 9.90 11.04 -12.19
C LEU A 170 9.08 11.19 -13.47
N SER A 171 8.05 12.04 -13.44
CA SER A 171 7.25 12.31 -14.65
C SER A 171 8.07 12.92 -15.77
N ALA A 172 8.98 13.85 -15.45
CA ALA A 172 9.90 14.44 -16.43
C ALA A 172 10.91 13.42 -16.98
N LEU A 173 11.43 12.52 -16.12
CA LEU A 173 12.39 11.49 -16.53
C LEU A 173 11.76 10.41 -17.40
N LEU A 174 10.54 9.99 -17.07
CA LEU A 174 9.85 8.89 -17.74
C LEU A 174 8.94 9.34 -18.88
N GLY A 175 8.52 10.60 -18.94
CA GLY A 175 7.46 11.05 -19.85
C GLY A 175 6.11 10.35 -19.59
N LEU A 176 5.83 9.94 -18.35
CA LEU A 176 4.61 9.28 -17.90
C LEU A 176 3.97 10.08 -16.77
N PRO A 177 2.63 10.05 -16.62
CA PRO A 177 1.98 10.48 -15.39
C PRO A 177 2.49 9.70 -14.18
N VAL A 178 2.79 10.38 -13.07
CA VAL A 178 3.19 9.77 -11.80
C VAL A 178 2.21 10.18 -10.72
N LEU A 179 1.61 9.21 -10.03
CA LEU A 179 0.75 9.40 -8.89
C LEU A 179 1.49 9.02 -7.61
N LEU A 180 1.33 9.80 -6.55
CA LEU A 180 1.88 9.50 -5.23
C LEU A 180 0.80 8.87 -4.34
N GLU A 181 1.15 7.78 -3.65
CA GLU A 181 0.26 7.10 -2.71
C GLU A 181 1.00 6.67 -1.44
N ASN A 182 0.27 6.56 -0.33
CA ASN A 182 0.78 5.99 0.89
C ASN A 182 0.95 4.47 0.77
N ASP A 183 2.01 3.92 1.36
CA ASP A 183 2.39 2.51 1.27
C ASP A 183 1.36 1.54 1.87
N ALA A 184 0.83 1.84 3.05
CA ALA A 184 -0.20 1.02 3.69
C ALA A 184 -1.54 1.11 2.96
N THR A 185 -1.90 2.28 2.44
CA THR A 185 -3.08 2.47 1.58
C THR A 185 -2.94 1.70 0.28
N ALA A 186 -1.79 1.81 -0.38
CA ALA A 186 -1.51 1.05 -1.59
C ALA A 186 -1.53 -0.46 -1.34
N ALA A 187 -0.97 -0.93 -0.21
CA ALA A 187 -1.05 -2.33 0.17
C ALA A 187 -2.51 -2.80 0.36
N ALA A 188 -3.38 -1.97 0.96
CA ALA A 188 -4.80 -2.30 1.07
C ALA A 188 -5.49 -2.40 -0.30
N VAL A 189 -5.16 -1.52 -1.24
CA VAL A 189 -5.62 -1.60 -2.63
C VAL A 189 -5.13 -2.88 -3.30
N GLY A 190 -3.86 -3.26 -3.10
CA GLY A 190 -3.28 -4.50 -3.63
C GLY A 190 -3.98 -5.75 -3.09
N GLU A 191 -4.22 -5.83 -1.78
CA GLU A 191 -4.93 -6.92 -1.12
C GLU A 191 -6.39 -7.05 -1.58
N GLN A 192 -7.08 -5.93 -1.72
CA GLN A 192 -8.44 -5.91 -2.26
C GLN A 192 -8.49 -6.49 -3.66
N TRP A 193 -7.48 -6.18 -4.46
CA TRP A 193 -7.41 -6.62 -5.83
C TRP A 193 -7.09 -8.11 -5.97
N ALA A 194 -6.19 -8.63 -5.15
CA ALA A 194 -5.87 -10.05 -5.12
C ALA A 194 -7.09 -10.92 -4.78
N GLY A 195 -8.15 -10.30 -4.18
CA GLY A 195 -9.38 -10.99 -3.78
C GLY A 195 -9.20 -11.93 -2.59
N ASP A 196 -7.99 -12.03 -2.06
CA ASP A 196 -7.66 -12.97 -0.99
C ASP A 196 -8.23 -12.54 0.37
N ALA A 197 -8.64 -11.27 0.53
CA ALA A 197 -9.28 -10.80 1.74
C ALA A 197 -10.65 -11.47 1.99
N GLY A 198 -11.30 -11.98 0.93
CA GLY A 198 -12.58 -12.68 1.04
C GLY A 198 -13.76 -11.77 1.45
N THR A 199 -13.51 -10.47 1.59
CA THR A 199 -14.47 -9.46 2.05
C THR A 199 -14.14 -8.10 1.44
N ASP A 200 -15.18 -7.26 1.29
CA ASP A 200 -15.05 -5.89 0.83
C ASP A 200 -14.72 -4.91 1.98
N THR A 201 -14.57 -5.42 3.21
CA THR A 201 -14.28 -4.61 4.41
C THR A 201 -13.20 -5.30 5.24
N PHE A 202 -11.99 -4.72 5.27
CA PHE A 202 -10.84 -5.27 6.00
C PHE A 202 -9.80 -4.19 6.28
N GLY A 203 -8.89 -4.50 7.19
CA GLY A 203 -7.72 -3.68 7.50
C GLY A 203 -6.42 -4.31 7.01
N VAL A 204 -5.42 -3.47 6.77
CA VAL A 204 -4.03 -3.86 6.54
C VAL A 204 -3.18 -3.27 7.65
N LEU A 205 -2.33 -4.09 8.23
CA LEU A 205 -1.21 -3.66 9.06
C LEU A 205 0.05 -3.85 8.23
N TYR A 206 0.67 -2.75 7.87
CA TYR A 206 1.79 -2.71 6.95
C TYR A 206 3.10 -2.53 7.70
N LEU A 207 4.09 -3.40 7.42
CA LEU A 207 5.41 -3.38 8.04
C LEU A 207 6.50 -3.27 6.97
N ALA A 208 7.16 -2.12 6.94
CA ALA A 208 8.37 -1.86 6.17
C ALA A 208 9.46 -1.35 7.10
N SER A 209 10.15 -0.26 6.81
CA SER A 209 11.06 0.40 7.79
C SER A 209 10.31 0.95 9.01
N GLY A 210 9.02 1.28 8.86
CA GLY A 210 8.07 1.66 9.92
C GLY A 210 6.82 0.78 9.93
N ILE A 211 5.77 1.24 10.64
CA ILE A 211 4.46 0.58 10.71
C ILE A 211 3.39 1.54 10.21
N GLY A 212 2.64 1.12 9.19
CA GLY A 212 1.48 1.83 8.64
C GLY A 212 0.19 1.03 8.74
N GLY A 213 -0.94 1.68 8.46
CA GLY A 213 -2.25 1.07 8.36
C GLY A 213 -3.01 1.48 7.11
N GLY A 214 -3.82 0.56 6.58
CA GLY A 214 -4.75 0.84 5.50
C GLY A 214 -6.09 0.16 5.79
N VAL A 215 -7.20 0.76 5.35
CA VAL A 215 -8.54 0.22 5.59
C VAL A 215 -9.39 0.33 4.33
N ILE A 216 -10.05 -0.76 4.00
CA ILE A 216 -11.08 -0.83 2.96
C ILE A 216 -12.43 -0.99 3.66
N LEU A 217 -13.40 -0.14 3.34
CA LEU A 217 -14.77 -0.18 3.85
C LEU A 217 -15.77 -0.26 2.70
N GLY A 218 -16.49 -1.37 2.62
CA GLY A 218 -17.48 -1.58 1.55
C GLY A 218 -16.91 -1.50 0.13
N GLY A 219 -15.65 -1.88 -0.05
CA GLY A 219 -14.94 -1.83 -1.32
C GLY A 219 -14.21 -0.53 -1.62
N ASP A 220 -14.38 0.52 -0.81
CA ASP A 220 -13.73 1.81 -0.99
C ASP A 220 -12.57 2.00 0.01
N VAL A 221 -11.53 2.70 -0.43
CA VAL A 221 -10.39 3.08 0.42
C VAL A 221 -10.85 4.12 1.43
N TYR A 222 -10.63 3.84 2.72
CA TYR A 222 -10.92 4.82 3.77
C TYR A 222 -9.91 5.97 3.72
N GLY A 223 -10.41 7.21 3.69
CA GLY A 223 -9.58 8.42 3.73
C GLY A 223 -8.82 8.73 2.45
N ASP A 224 -9.28 8.25 1.30
CA ASP A 224 -8.67 8.47 -0.03
C ASP A 224 -8.37 9.96 -0.33
N ASP A 225 -9.18 10.88 0.18
CA ASP A 225 -9.03 12.32 -0.05
C ASP A 225 -7.82 12.94 0.69
N THR A 226 -7.34 12.34 1.78
CA THR A 226 -6.34 12.94 2.67
C THR A 226 -4.94 12.31 2.57
N ALA A 227 -4.82 11.06 2.11
CA ALA A 227 -3.58 10.29 1.95
C ALA A 227 -2.71 10.09 3.21
N ASN A 228 -3.21 10.49 4.39
CA ASN A 228 -2.48 10.43 5.66
C ASN A 228 -3.44 9.94 6.75
N VAL A 229 -3.96 8.75 6.57
CA VAL A 229 -4.96 8.15 7.47
C VAL A 229 -4.47 6.81 8.01
N VAL A 230 -5.08 6.39 9.10
CA VAL A 230 -4.80 5.09 9.73
C VAL A 230 -3.35 4.96 10.19
N GLU A 231 -2.83 5.99 10.87
CA GLU A 231 -1.48 6.04 11.44
C GLU A 231 -1.34 5.08 12.64
N VAL A 232 -1.56 3.78 12.39
CA VAL A 232 -1.57 2.72 13.41
C VAL A 232 -0.22 2.54 14.09
N GLY A 233 0.87 2.85 13.40
CA GLY A 233 2.22 2.84 13.96
C GLY A 233 2.41 3.84 15.09
N HIS A 234 1.58 4.90 15.14
CA HIS A 234 1.65 5.95 16.15
C HIS A 234 0.57 5.89 17.22
N ILE A 235 -0.22 4.80 17.27
CA ILE A 235 -1.12 4.54 18.40
C ILE A 235 -0.29 4.21 19.64
N PRO A 236 -0.45 4.97 20.76
CA PRO A 236 0.27 4.69 22.00
C PRO A 236 -0.35 3.47 22.70
N LEU A 237 0.30 2.32 22.59
CA LEU A 237 -0.15 1.06 23.21
C LEU A 237 0.36 0.91 24.64
N ASP A 238 1.50 1.53 24.98
CA ASP A 238 2.05 1.53 26.34
C ASP A 238 2.41 2.96 26.77
N PRO A 239 1.52 3.65 27.48
CA PRO A 239 1.78 5.01 27.96
C PRO A 239 2.87 5.09 29.05
N THR A 240 3.32 3.95 29.59
CA THR A 240 4.41 3.89 30.59
C THR A 240 5.79 3.79 29.95
N TRP A 241 5.86 3.62 28.64
CA TRP A 241 7.11 3.53 27.88
C TRP A 241 7.86 4.85 27.93
N SER A 242 9.15 4.78 28.27
CA SER A 242 9.99 5.99 28.45
C SER A 242 10.57 6.57 27.16
N GLY A 243 10.49 5.83 26.04
CA GLY A 243 11.05 6.26 24.75
C GLY A 243 10.11 7.21 24.01
N VAL A 244 10.63 8.32 23.52
CA VAL A 244 9.87 9.27 22.69
C VAL A 244 9.88 8.80 21.23
N CYS A 245 8.71 8.73 20.61
CA CYS A 245 8.56 8.44 19.18
C CYS A 245 8.90 9.69 18.35
N GLY A 246 9.32 9.50 17.10
CA GLY A 246 9.54 10.60 16.16
C GLY A 246 8.31 11.50 15.92
N CYS A 247 7.10 11.01 16.22
CA CYS A 247 5.87 11.81 16.17
C CYS A 247 5.62 12.67 17.42
N GLY A 248 6.46 12.57 18.45
CA GLY A 248 6.34 13.29 19.72
C GLY A 248 5.61 12.53 20.83
N ASN A 249 4.89 11.42 20.53
CA ASN A 249 4.23 10.57 21.52
C ASN A 249 5.22 9.61 22.20
N THR A 250 4.75 8.91 23.24
CA THR A 250 5.47 7.83 23.91
C THR A 250 4.69 6.53 23.75
N GLY A 251 5.40 5.39 23.70
CA GLY A 251 4.77 4.05 23.65
C GLY A 251 3.97 3.75 22.39
N CYS A 252 4.30 4.41 21.28
CA CYS A 252 3.70 4.11 19.99
C CYS A 252 3.96 2.66 19.56
N THR A 253 3.04 2.06 18.81
CA THR A 253 3.17 0.72 18.23
C THR A 253 4.54 0.51 17.59
N GLU A 254 5.04 1.49 16.83
CA GLU A 254 6.34 1.43 16.15
C GLU A 254 7.53 1.37 17.12
N GLN A 255 7.44 2.05 18.27
CA GLN A 255 8.47 2.00 19.31
C GLN A 255 8.54 0.64 20.04
N LEU A 256 7.43 -0.11 20.02
CA LEU A 256 7.29 -1.39 20.72
C LEU A 256 7.47 -2.59 19.78
N ALA A 257 7.13 -2.45 18.51
CA ALA A 257 7.02 -3.57 17.58
C ALA A 257 7.60 -3.31 16.19
N GLY A 258 8.05 -2.09 15.89
CA GLY A 258 8.71 -1.78 14.61
C GLY A 258 10.05 -2.51 14.47
N PRO A 259 10.52 -2.74 13.22
CA PRO A 259 11.77 -3.46 12.97
C PRO A 259 12.95 -2.86 13.74
N ALA A 260 13.05 -1.53 13.83
CA ALA A 260 14.13 -0.87 14.57
C ALA A 260 14.09 -1.15 16.08
N ALA A 261 12.90 -1.25 16.67
CA ALA A 261 12.72 -1.60 18.07
C ALA A 261 13.18 -3.06 18.33
N VAL A 262 12.72 -3.98 17.48
CA VAL A 262 13.03 -5.42 17.57
C VAL A 262 14.53 -5.67 17.39
N VAL A 263 15.16 -5.08 16.36
CA VAL A 263 16.60 -5.23 16.10
C VAL A 263 17.42 -4.66 17.25
N ARG A 264 17.07 -3.46 17.74
CA ARG A 264 17.75 -2.82 18.87
C ARG A 264 17.68 -3.69 20.13
N GLU A 265 16.54 -4.24 20.46
CA GLU A 265 16.36 -5.10 21.62
C GLU A 265 17.11 -6.41 21.49
N ALA A 266 16.98 -7.10 20.35
CA ALA A 266 17.68 -8.36 20.12
C ALA A 266 19.21 -8.20 20.12
N ALA A 267 19.72 -7.06 19.66
CA ALA A 267 21.15 -6.77 19.68
C ALA A 267 21.74 -6.62 21.10
N LEU A 268 20.90 -6.41 22.13
CA LEU A 268 21.31 -6.38 23.54
C LEU A 268 21.45 -7.78 24.14
N LEU A 269 20.93 -8.81 23.49
CA LEU A 269 21.04 -10.19 23.94
C LEU A 269 22.49 -10.69 23.74
N PRO A 270 23.08 -11.42 24.72
CA PRO A 270 24.47 -11.87 24.65
C PRO A 270 24.78 -12.65 23.37
N GLY A 271 25.76 -12.18 22.60
CA GLY A 271 26.25 -12.83 21.38
C GLY A 271 25.32 -12.85 20.18
N VAL A 272 24.09 -12.31 20.26
CA VAL A 272 23.12 -12.32 19.15
C VAL A 272 23.61 -11.45 18.01
N ARG A 273 24.12 -10.25 18.30
CA ARG A 273 24.62 -9.32 17.28
C ARG A 273 25.69 -9.98 16.39
N ASP A 274 26.72 -10.54 17.00
CA ASP A 274 27.84 -11.12 16.27
C ASP A 274 27.45 -12.42 15.56
N ARG A 275 26.70 -13.27 16.23
CA ARG A 275 26.26 -14.58 15.69
C ARG A 275 25.34 -14.43 14.48
N LEU A 276 24.46 -13.43 14.47
CA LEU A 276 23.53 -13.17 13.38
C LEU A 276 24.02 -12.12 12.39
N GLY A 277 25.18 -11.49 12.64
CA GLY A 277 25.77 -10.48 11.78
C GLY A 277 24.93 -9.22 11.68
N LEU A 278 24.23 -8.83 12.79
CA LEU A 278 23.38 -7.64 12.79
C LEU A 278 24.24 -6.39 12.61
N THR A 279 23.98 -5.66 11.55
CA THR A 279 24.76 -4.49 11.16
C THR A 279 24.46 -3.27 12.03
N GLY A 280 23.20 -3.11 12.44
CA GLY A 280 22.69 -1.91 13.09
C GLY A 280 22.64 -0.70 12.13
N ASP A 281 22.86 -0.89 10.83
CA ASP A 281 22.70 0.14 9.82
C ASP A 281 21.23 0.29 9.46
N GLY A 282 20.70 1.52 9.55
CA GLY A 282 19.31 1.80 9.22
C GLY A 282 18.92 1.49 7.77
N ASP A 283 19.89 1.52 6.86
CA ASP A 283 19.64 1.20 5.46
C ASP A 283 19.56 -0.34 5.22
N ARG A 284 20.04 -1.13 6.18
CA ARG A 284 19.95 -2.59 6.21
C ARG A 284 19.02 -3.13 7.31
N LEU A 285 18.17 -2.27 7.84
CA LEU A 285 17.28 -2.61 8.96
C LEU A 285 16.42 -3.84 8.68
N LEU A 286 15.86 -3.97 7.49
CA LEU A 286 15.04 -5.14 7.13
C LEU A 286 15.88 -6.40 6.96
N ASP A 287 17.15 -6.30 6.55
CA ASP A 287 18.04 -7.47 6.49
C ASP A 287 18.34 -8.00 7.90
N ASP A 288 18.63 -7.09 8.85
CA ASP A 288 18.83 -7.43 10.26
C ASP A 288 17.56 -8.05 10.88
N PHE A 289 16.39 -7.47 10.58
CA PHE A 289 15.10 -7.98 11.03
C PHE A 289 14.79 -9.37 10.45
N ASP A 290 15.05 -9.58 9.18
CA ASP A 290 14.90 -10.89 8.51
C ASP A 290 15.86 -11.94 9.10
N ALA A 291 17.08 -11.56 9.49
CA ALA A 291 18.02 -12.46 10.16
C ALA A 291 17.47 -12.92 11.53
N LEU A 292 16.88 -12.01 12.30
CA LEU A 292 16.19 -12.33 13.55
C LEU A 292 14.98 -13.25 13.32
N ALA A 293 14.17 -12.96 12.31
CA ALA A 293 12.99 -13.78 11.99
C ALA A 293 13.38 -15.21 11.59
N ARG A 294 14.45 -15.36 10.81
CA ARG A 294 15.01 -16.69 10.47
C ARG A 294 15.51 -17.42 11.72
N ALA A 295 16.30 -16.76 12.57
CA ALA A 295 16.81 -17.36 13.80
C ALA A 295 15.67 -17.82 14.73
N ALA A 296 14.63 -17.01 14.90
CA ALA A 296 13.46 -17.35 15.71
C ALA A 296 12.69 -18.55 15.14
N ARG A 297 12.55 -18.63 13.82
CA ARG A 297 11.95 -19.78 13.14
C ARG A 297 12.76 -21.05 13.31
N ASP A 298 14.09 -20.91 13.29
CA ASP A 298 15.03 -22.03 13.40
C ASP A 298 15.27 -22.46 14.87
N GLY A 299 14.56 -21.87 15.85
CA GLY A 299 14.53 -22.34 17.24
C GLY A 299 15.36 -21.53 18.22
N ASP A 300 15.88 -20.34 17.85
CA ASP A 300 16.57 -19.45 18.78
C ASP A 300 15.58 -18.85 19.79
N ALA A 301 15.47 -19.48 20.97
CA ALA A 301 14.47 -19.12 21.97
C ALA A 301 14.60 -17.67 22.49
N PRO A 302 15.78 -17.11 22.80
CA PRO A 302 15.92 -15.71 23.17
C PRO A 302 15.44 -14.73 22.08
N VAL A 303 15.82 -14.95 20.83
CA VAL A 303 15.39 -14.12 19.69
C VAL A 303 13.89 -14.28 19.46
N ARG A 304 13.38 -15.51 19.57
CA ARG A 304 11.94 -15.80 19.46
C ARG A 304 11.12 -15.03 20.49
N HIS A 305 11.59 -14.93 21.73
CA HIS A 305 10.91 -14.19 22.80
C HIS A 305 10.77 -12.69 22.46
N VAL A 306 11.81 -12.08 21.90
CA VAL A 306 11.75 -10.68 21.43
C VAL A 306 10.67 -10.50 20.35
N LEU A 307 10.68 -11.39 19.35
CA LEU A 307 9.68 -11.34 18.28
C LEU A 307 8.26 -11.62 18.76
N ASP A 308 8.06 -12.54 19.68
CA ASP A 308 6.74 -12.87 20.25
C ASP A 308 6.15 -11.68 21.02
N ARG A 309 6.97 -10.90 21.74
CA ARG A 309 6.52 -9.66 22.40
C ARG A 309 6.13 -8.59 21.39
N ALA A 310 6.97 -8.35 20.39
CA ALA A 310 6.64 -7.41 19.31
C ALA A 310 5.35 -7.82 18.60
N ALA A 311 5.19 -9.11 18.30
CA ALA A 311 3.99 -9.65 17.68
C ALA A 311 2.74 -9.48 18.55
N ALA A 312 2.86 -9.55 19.87
CA ALA A 312 1.74 -9.26 20.77
C ALA A 312 1.29 -7.79 20.66
N HIS A 313 2.22 -6.84 20.55
CA HIS A 313 1.88 -5.43 20.30
C HIS A 313 1.26 -5.21 18.90
N LEU A 314 1.76 -5.90 17.85
CA LEU A 314 1.13 -5.89 16.53
C LEU A 314 -0.29 -6.47 16.59
N GLY A 315 -0.51 -7.52 17.38
CA GLY A 315 -1.83 -8.08 17.64
C GLY A 315 -2.77 -7.07 18.32
N ALA A 316 -2.27 -6.30 19.29
CA ALA A 316 -3.03 -5.24 19.96
C ALA A 316 -3.37 -4.09 18.99
N ALA A 317 -2.44 -3.72 18.10
CA ALA A 317 -2.71 -2.75 17.04
C ALA A 317 -3.78 -3.26 16.07
N ALA A 318 -3.73 -4.53 15.66
CA ALA A 318 -4.75 -5.15 14.83
C ALA A 318 -6.13 -5.16 15.52
N VAL A 319 -6.19 -5.49 16.82
CA VAL A 319 -7.44 -5.39 17.63
C VAL A 319 -7.99 -3.97 17.64
N THR A 320 -7.10 -2.96 17.76
CA THR A 320 -7.51 -1.55 17.72
C THR A 320 -8.17 -1.22 16.39
N LEU A 321 -7.56 -1.60 15.26
CA LEU A 321 -8.16 -1.43 13.93
C LEU A 321 -9.52 -2.14 13.83
N MET A 322 -9.58 -3.40 14.24
CA MET A 322 -10.82 -4.19 14.21
C MET A 322 -11.94 -3.52 14.99
N ASN A 323 -11.64 -3.05 16.19
CA ASN A 323 -12.66 -2.47 17.08
C ASN A 323 -13.08 -1.05 16.65
N LEU A 324 -12.19 -0.26 16.02
CA LEU A 324 -12.50 1.10 15.57
C LEU A 324 -13.31 1.12 14.26
N PHE A 325 -13.05 0.18 13.36
CA PHE A 325 -13.67 0.14 12.03
C PHE A 325 -14.66 -1.00 11.84
N ASP A 326 -14.99 -1.73 12.91
CA ASP A 326 -15.87 -2.92 12.87
C ASP A 326 -15.40 -3.97 11.86
N LEU A 327 -14.09 -4.26 11.85
CA LEU A 327 -13.50 -5.23 10.95
C LEU A 327 -13.53 -6.63 11.58
N ASP A 328 -13.66 -7.64 10.72
CA ASP A 328 -13.42 -9.04 11.08
C ASP A 328 -12.10 -9.59 10.52
N THR A 329 -11.49 -8.88 9.60
CA THR A 329 -10.26 -9.31 8.92
C THR A 329 -9.19 -8.21 8.97
N VAL A 330 -7.96 -8.59 9.36
CA VAL A 330 -6.75 -7.77 9.21
C VAL A 330 -5.68 -8.59 8.50
N VAL A 331 -5.03 -7.97 7.52
CA VAL A 331 -3.96 -8.55 6.73
C VAL A 331 -2.63 -7.95 7.15
N LEU A 332 -1.65 -8.81 7.43
CA LEU A 332 -0.25 -8.43 7.67
C LEU A 332 0.45 -8.35 6.31
N ALA A 333 0.82 -7.16 5.88
CA ALA A 333 1.42 -6.87 4.58
C ALA A 333 2.69 -6.03 4.72
N GLY A 334 3.50 -5.99 3.70
CA GLY A 334 4.76 -5.26 3.68
C GLY A 334 5.99 -6.16 3.80
N PRO A 335 7.16 -5.67 3.34
CA PRO A 335 8.39 -6.46 3.23
C PRO A 335 8.85 -7.03 4.57
N GLY A 336 8.56 -6.39 5.70
CA GLY A 336 8.89 -6.93 7.02
C GLY A 336 8.16 -8.23 7.37
N PHE A 337 7.03 -8.55 6.73
CA PHE A 337 6.33 -9.81 6.93
C PHE A 337 6.74 -10.92 5.94
N ALA A 338 7.60 -10.64 4.96
CA ALA A 338 8.02 -11.64 3.99
C ALA A 338 8.68 -12.85 4.66
N VAL A 339 9.52 -12.62 5.66
CA VAL A 339 10.20 -13.66 6.44
C VAL A 339 9.55 -13.85 7.81
N ALA A 340 9.20 -12.75 8.49
CA ALA A 340 8.68 -12.78 9.85
C ALA A 340 7.20 -13.16 9.94
N GLY A 341 6.44 -13.09 8.85
CA GLY A 341 4.99 -13.26 8.84
C GLY A 341 4.50 -14.51 9.59
N PRO A 342 5.02 -15.72 9.34
CA PRO A 342 4.59 -16.92 10.07
C PRO A 342 4.84 -16.87 11.59
N VAL A 343 6.00 -16.31 12.01
CA VAL A 343 6.35 -16.16 13.42
C VAL A 343 5.44 -15.15 14.11
N VAL A 344 5.26 -13.98 13.48
CA VAL A 344 4.40 -12.91 13.98
C VAL A 344 2.94 -13.37 14.04
N LEU A 345 2.43 -14.00 12.99
CA LEU A 345 1.06 -14.50 12.94
C LEU A 345 0.76 -15.48 14.09
N ALA A 346 1.69 -16.40 14.37
CA ALA A 346 1.51 -17.38 15.44
C ALA A 346 1.35 -16.73 16.81
N ALA A 347 2.09 -15.66 17.11
CA ALA A 347 2.06 -14.98 18.40
C ALA A 347 0.97 -13.89 18.47
N ALA A 348 0.66 -13.19 17.36
CA ALA A 348 -0.37 -12.14 17.32
C ALA A 348 -1.80 -12.69 17.27
N ARG A 349 -2.03 -13.82 16.60
CA ARG A 349 -3.37 -14.44 16.44
C ARG A 349 -4.11 -14.64 17.76
N PRO A 350 -3.53 -15.21 18.84
CA PRO A 350 -4.23 -15.35 20.10
C PRO A 350 -4.64 -14.02 20.74
N VAL A 351 -3.92 -12.93 20.47
CA VAL A 351 -4.27 -11.59 20.94
C VAL A 351 -5.53 -11.10 20.23
N VAL A 352 -5.58 -11.26 18.91
CA VAL A 352 -6.73 -10.88 18.07
C VAL A 352 -7.97 -11.72 18.45
N GLU A 353 -7.83 -13.04 18.56
CA GLU A 353 -8.91 -13.95 18.89
C GLU A 353 -9.53 -13.68 20.27
N ARG A 354 -8.77 -13.13 21.21
CA ARG A 354 -9.27 -12.71 22.53
C ARG A 354 -9.81 -11.28 22.56
N GLY A 355 -9.14 -10.36 21.80
CA GLY A 355 -9.33 -8.91 21.94
C GLY A 355 -10.36 -8.30 20.99
N ALA A 356 -10.51 -8.84 19.77
CA ALA A 356 -11.43 -8.28 18.79
C ALA A 356 -12.89 -8.48 19.22
N LEU A 357 -13.65 -7.39 19.36
CA LEU A 357 -15.04 -7.45 19.81
C LEU A 357 -15.95 -8.16 18.79
N ALA A 358 -15.67 -8.01 17.51
CA ALA A 358 -16.38 -8.66 16.41
C ALA A 358 -16.47 -10.19 16.55
N ARG A 359 -15.51 -10.84 17.26
CA ARG A 359 -15.52 -12.29 17.53
C ARG A 359 -16.78 -12.81 18.18
N LEU A 360 -17.51 -11.94 18.86
CA LEU A 360 -18.78 -12.31 19.52
C LEU A 360 -19.94 -12.47 18.52
N LEU A 361 -19.79 -11.94 17.30
CA LEU A 361 -20.83 -11.90 16.28
C LEU A 361 -20.45 -12.72 15.03
N ARG A 362 -19.16 -12.75 14.69
CA ARG A 362 -18.63 -13.38 13.48
C ARG A 362 -17.17 -13.83 13.67
N PRO A 363 -16.68 -14.81 12.88
CA PRO A 363 -15.28 -15.20 12.92
C PRO A 363 -14.37 -14.02 12.62
N VAL A 364 -13.27 -13.88 13.37
CA VAL A 364 -12.22 -12.89 13.13
C VAL A 364 -10.98 -13.55 12.55
N GLN A 365 -10.30 -12.86 11.66
CA GLN A 365 -9.14 -13.37 10.95
C GLN A 365 -7.96 -12.40 11.02
N LEU A 366 -6.80 -12.94 11.37
CA LEU A 366 -5.50 -12.31 11.12
C LEU A 366 -4.74 -13.22 10.17
N ARG A 367 -4.29 -12.69 9.04
CA ARG A 367 -3.56 -13.45 8.03
C ARG A 367 -2.37 -12.67 7.48
N VAL A 368 -1.42 -13.37 6.87
CA VAL A 368 -0.33 -12.74 6.12
C VAL A 368 -0.75 -12.61 4.67
N SER A 369 -0.37 -11.52 4.01
CA SER A 369 -0.51 -11.33 2.56
C SER A 369 0.11 -12.49 1.79
N ALA A 370 -0.46 -12.85 0.65
CA ALA A 370 0.12 -13.85 -0.25
C ALA A 370 1.43 -13.34 -0.91
N ASP A 371 1.55 -12.03 -1.14
CA ASP A 371 2.77 -11.37 -1.63
C ASP A 371 3.08 -10.13 -0.79
N PRO A 372 3.55 -10.31 0.46
CA PRO A 372 3.77 -9.19 1.38
C PRO A 372 4.83 -8.21 0.87
N GLU A 373 5.78 -8.64 0.07
CA GLU A 373 6.87 -7.78 -0.44
C GLU A 373 6.43 -6.86 -1.58
N SER A 374 5.56 -7.34 -2.48
CA SER A 374 5.20 -6.59 -3.69
C SER A 374 3.82 -5.93 -3.63
N VAL A 375 2.99 -6.27 -2.65
CA VAL A 375 1.58 -5.86 -2.62
C VAL A 375 1.38 -4.35 -2.64
N ALA A 376 2.25 -3.57 -1.98
CA ALA A 376 2.17 -2.11 -2.01
C ALA A 376 2.54 -1.54 -3.40
N ALA A 377 3.59 -2.07 -4.03
CA ALA A 377 3.96 -1.69 -5.40
C ALA A 377 2.84 -2.06 -6.39
N ILE A 378 2.27 -3.26 -6.28
CA ILE A 378 1.09 -3.68 -7.08
C ILE A 378 -0.07 -2.69 -6.84
N GLY A 379 -0.35 -2.36 -5.58
CA GLY A 379 -1.38 -1.36 -5.23
C GLY A 379 -1.13 -0.01 -5.89
N GLY A 380 0.11 0.46 -5.93
CA GLY A 380 0.50 1.68 -6.64
C GLY A 380 0.17 1.62 -8.14
N ALA A 381 0.50 0.51 -8.82
CA ALA A 381 0.11 0.30 -10.21
C ALA A 381 -1.43 0.32 -10.39
N LEU A 382 -2.16 -0.28 -9.45
CA LEU A 382 -3.62 -0.33 -9.46
C LEU A 382 -4.28 1.04 -9.26
N VAL A 383 -3.67 1.91 -8.44
CA VAL A 383 -4.12 3.31 -8.28
C VAL A 383 -4.06 4.02 -9.64
N VAL A 384 -3.00 3.83 -10.43
CA VAL A 384 -2.90 4.37 -11.80
C VAL A 384 -3.98 3.78 -12.70
N LEU A 385 -4.16 2.47 -12.70
CA LEU A 385 -5.21 1.80 -13.48
C LEU A 385 -6.62 2.24 -13.08
N ARG A 386 -6.83 2.65 -11.84
CA ARG A 386 -8.08 3.23 -11.35
C ARG A 386 -8.24 4.71 -11.73
N GLY A 387 -7.21 5.52 -11.61
CA GLY A 387 -7.23 6.98 -11.86
C GLY A 387 -7.41 7.36 -13.32
N SER A 388 -6.93 6.55 -14.26
CA SER A 388 -7.08 6.77 -15.72
C SER A 388 -8.52 6.64 -16.25
N ARG A 389 -9.51 6.48 -15.38
CA ARG A 389 -10.91 6.19 -15.68
C ARG A 389 -11.76 7.38 -16.06
N GLY A 390 -11.26 8.60 -15.96
CA GLY A 390 -12.08 9.81 -16.12
C GLY A 390 -11.48 10.96 -16.92
N SER A 391 -10.22 10.87 -17.36
CA SER A 391 -9.60 11.93 -18.15
C SER A 391 -8.80 11.34 -19.31
N GLU A 392 -9.14 11.75 -20.54
CA GLU A 392 -8.16 11.80 -21.62
C GLU A 392 -6.94 12.59 -21.11
N PRO A 393 -5.69 12.24 -21.50
CA PRO A 393 -4.52 12.99 -21.09
C PRO A 393 -4.70 14.45 -21.55
N SER A 394 -5.00 15.32 -20.58
CA SER A 394 -5.00 16.76 -20.83
C SER A 394 -3.56 17.17 -21.17
N THR A 395 -3.31 17.48 -22.43
CA THR A 395 -2.11 18.17 -22.90
C THR A 395 -2.12 19.66 -22.50
N ALA A 396 -2.68 19.98 -21.35
CA ALA A 396 -2.62 21.35 -20.82
C ALA A 396 -1.24 21.61 -20.26
N ALA A 397 -0.49 22.45 -20.98
CA ALA A 397 0.76 23.02 -20.54
C ALA A 397 0.66 23.56 -19.11
N VAL A 398 1.63 23.16 -18.28
CA VAL A 398 1.81 23.69 -16.93
C VAL A 398 2.07 25.19 -17.01
N GLY A 399 1.03 25.97 -16.80
CA GLY A 399 1.15 27.40 -16.52
C GLY A 399 1.70 27.59 -15.11
N ALA A 400 2.76 28.39 -14.99
CA ALA A 400 3.38 28.71 -13.72
C ALA A 400 2.38 29.25 -12.69
N PRO A 401 2.40 28.80 -11.43
CA PRO A 401 1.54 29.33 -10.40
C PRO A 401 2.03 30.70 -9.93
N THR A 402 1.18 31.73 -10.09
CA THR A 402 1.34 32.99 -9.36
C THR A 402 0.81 32.78 -7.94
N SER A 403 1.70 32.97 -6.98
CA SER A 403 1.46 32.92 -5.53
C SER A 403 0.49 34.04 -5.06
N PRO A 404 -0.27 33.81 -3.97
CA PRO A 404 -0.01 34.67 -2.83
C PRO A 404 0.33 33.88 -1.54
N ALA A 405 1.36 34.36 -0.89
CA ALA A 405 1.80 33.90 0.42
C ALA A 405 0.72 34.19 1.48
N VAL A 406 0.24 33.12 2.13
CA VAL A 406 -0.51 33.25 3.39
C VAL A 406 0.50 33.22 4.52
N GLN A 407 0.70 34.35 5.17
CA GLN A 407 1.43 34.45 6.43
C GLN A 407 0.59 33.77 7.53
N VAL A 408 1.09 32.65 8.05
CA VAL A 408 0.60 32.09 9.31
C VAL A 408 1.33 32.83 10.45
N GLY A 409 0.61 33.71 11.11
CA GLY A 409 1.09 34.42 12.30
C GLY A 409 1.25 33.44 13.45
N ALA A 410 2.45 33.47 14.06
CA ALA A 410 2.73 32.78 15.31
C ALA A 410 1.91 33.40 16.44
N VAL A 411 1.01 32.64 17.07
CA VAL A 411 0.35 32.98 18.33
C VAL A 411 0.70 31.89 19.34
N TRP A 412 1.81 32.08 20.04
CA TRP A 412 2.02 31.51 21.37
C TRP A 412 2.51 32.62 22.29
N GLY A 413 1.56 33.13 23.07
CA GLY A 413 1.84 34.08 24.10
C GLY A 413 2.50 33.42 25.30
N GLU A 414 3.54 34.07 25.82
CA GLU A 414 4.19 33.76 27.08
C GLU A 414 3.19 33.89 28.23
N GLY A 415 2.94 32.78 28.93
CA GLY A 415 2.17 32.75 30.18
C GLY A 415 3.09 32.73 31.38
N VAL A 416 3.14 33.85 32.11
CA VAL A 416 3.80 34.12 33.37
C VAL A 416 3.39 33.10 34.43
N VAL A 417 4.41 32.56 35.14
CA VAL A 417 4.26 31.82 36.41
C VAL A 417 4.27 32.85 37.54
N PRO A 418 3.33 32.82 38.51
CA PRO A 418 3.52 33.44 39.82
C PRO A 418 3.88 32.41 40.88
N ALA A 419 4.82 32.80 41.72
CA ALA A 419 5.35 32.32 42.99
C ALA A 419 4.74 31.09 43.69
#